data_f765a2d4c2ee8e42607d2a36844eaf8c
#
_entry.id   f765a2d4c2ee8e42607d2a36844eaf8c
#
_cell.length_a   1.000
_cell.length_b   1.000
_cell.length_c   1.000
_cell.angle_alpha   90.00
_cell.angle_beta   90.00
_cell.angle_gamma   90.00
#
_symmetry.space_group_name_H-M   'P 1'
#
loop_
_entity.id
_entity.type
_entity.pdbx_description
1 polymer ?
#
loop_
_entity_poly.entity_id
_entity_poly.type
_entity_poly.pdbx_seq_one_letter_code
_entity_poly.pdbx_strand_id
1 'polypeptide(L)'
;MGTLYISIILMCRVVQHICGKNTSNSIKDISCFIQYCSYSNILSGILGLFLILIAQNGFNFSLSTLLISCFSGIMLAASSGFSLAAMKSGTVVLSSLFSTAGILVPCIAGIFIFNQPMSYGQWIGIALFFVAAYLLIGSSAKIYSGFSLKTFLLLIGAMLANGLTMLSQQMFTFCVPDGD
;
A
#
# COMPACT_ATOMS: atom_id res chain seq x y z
N MET A 1 -20.61 12.85 5.49
CA MET A 1 -19.70 12.88 4.30
C MET A 1 -18.58 11.88 4.46
N GLY A 2 -17.84 11.80 5.59
CA GLY A 2 -16.69 10.87 5.75
C GLY A 2 -16.98 9.39 5.54
N THR A 3 -18.11 8.89 6.03
CA THR A 3 -18.49 7.46 5.88
C THR A 3 -18.70 7.05 4.43
N LEU A 4 -19.22 7.94 3.59
CA LEU A 4 -19.43 7.68 2.16
C LEU A 4 -18.08 7.55 1.42
N TYR A 5 -17.13 8.44 1.71
CA TYR A 5 -15.77 8.34 1.15
C TYR A 5 -15.06 7.05 1.56
N ILE A 6 -15.18 6.64 2.84
CA ILE A 6 -14.59 5.38 3.33
C ILE A 6 -15.20 4.18 2.59
N SER A 7 -16.53 4.16 2.38
CA SER A 7 -17.19 3.08 1.67
C SER A 7 -16.71 2.98 0.20
N ILE A 8 -16.58 4.12 -0.49
CA ILE A 8 -16.06 4.16 -1.87
C ILE A 8 -14.61 3.63 -1.91
N ILE A 9 -13.75 4.07 -0.99
CA ILE A 9 -12.36 3.62 -0.92
C ILE A 9 -12.29 2.11 -0.71
N LEU A 10 -13.11 1.56 0.20
CA LEU A 10 -13.15 0.12 0.44
C LEU A 10 -13.58 -0.66 -0.79
N MET A 11 -14.63 -0.22 -1.49
CA MET A 11 -15.07 -0.84 -2.75
C MET A 11 -13.97 -0.81 -3.82
N CYS A 12 -13.31 0.33 -4.02
CA CYS A 12 -12.19 0.43 -4.95
C CYS A 12 -11.04 -0.51 -4.58
N ARG A 13 -10.73 -0.67 -3.30
CA ARG A 13 -9.71 -1.60 -2.82
C ARG A 13 -10.07 -3.06 -3.12
N VAL A 14 -11.31 -3.46 -2.90
CA VAL A 14 -11.78 -4.82 -3.24
C VAL A 14 -11.61 -5.09 -4.73
N VAL A 15 -12.08 -4.17 -5.59
CA VAL A 15 -11.92 -4.29 -7.04
C VAL A 15 -10.44 -4.37 -7.43
N GLN A 16 -9.58 -3.53 -6.84
CA GLN A 16 -8.14 -3.55 -7.09
C GLN A 16 -7.52 -4.92 -6.76
N HIS A 17 -7.91 -5.55 -5.63
CA HIS A 17 -7.38 -6.85 -5.26
C HIS A 17 -7.87 -7.98 -6.16
N ILE A 18 -9.13 -7.94 -6.61
CA ILE A 18 -9.68 -8.92 -7.57
C ILE A 18 -8.95 -8.79 -8.92
N CYS A 19 -8.82 -7.57 -9.45
CA CYS A 19 -8.07 -7.32 -10.67
C CYS A 19 -6.60 -7.72 -10.53
N GLY A 20 -5.98 -7.44 -9.38
CA GLY A 20 -4.60 -7.84 -9.06
C GLY A 20 -4.40 -9.36 -9.13
N LYS A 21 -5.38 -10.14 -8.64
CA LYS A 21 -5.32 -11.61 -8.74
C LYS A 21 -5.34 -12.08 -10.18
N ASN A 22 -6.25 -11.58 -10.99
CA ASN A 22 -6.33 -11.93 -12.40
C ASN A 22 -5.04 -11.57 -13.14
N THR A 23 -4.51 -10.38 -12.88
CA THR A 23 -3.24 -9.91 -13.43
C THR A 23 -2.07 -10.81 -12.98
N SER A 24 -2.02 -11.17 -11.70
CA SER A 24 -0.97 -12.05 -11.15
C SER A 24 -0.92 -13.42 -11.84
N ASN A 25 -2.08 -13.96 -12.22
CA ASN A 25 -2.15 -15.24 -12.96
C ASN A 25 -1.68 -15.10 -14.41
N SER A 26 -1.80 -13.91 -15.01
CA SER A 26 -1.39 -13.62 -16.38
C SER A 26 0.10 -13.28 -16.50
N ILE A 27 0.73 -12.81 -15.41
CA ILE A 27 2.14 -12.47 -15.38
C ILE A 27 2.96 -13.76 -15.28
N LYS A 28 3.59 -14.17 -16.39
CA LYS A 28 4.46 -15.35 -16.46
C LYS A 28 5.92 -15.01 -16.15
N ASP A 29 6.39 -13.86 -16.63
CA ASP A 29 7.78 -13.45 -16.62
C ASP A 29 7.99 -12.10 -15.95
N ILE A 30 9.23 -11.84 -15.51
CA ILE A 30 9.66 -10.56 -14.93
C ILE A 30 9.41 -9.41 -15.92
N SER A 31 9.60 -9.64 -17.22
CA SER A 31 9.35 -8.62 -18.26
C SER A 31 7.89 -8.16 -18.28
N CYS A 32 6.94 -9.10 -18.24
CA CYS A 32 5.51 -8.78 -18.15
C CYS A 32 5.17 -8.01 -16.87
N PHE A 33 5.84 -8.35 -15.75
CA PHE A 33 5.67 -7.65 -14.50
C PHE A 33 6.14 -6.18 -14.59
N ILE A 34 7.34 -5.96 -15.14
CA ILE A 34 7.90 -4.59 -15.32
C ILE A 34 6.98 -3.77 -16.22
N GLN A 35 6.49 -4.34 -17.32
CA GLN A 35 5.55 -3.68 -18.23
C GLN A 35 4.26 -3.28 -17.49
N TYR A 36 3.66 -4.19 -16.73
CA TYR A 36 2.46 -3.90 -15.95
C TYR A 36 2.69 -2.74 -14.96
N CYS A 37 3.77 -2.79 -14.19
CA CYS A 37 4.12 -1.71 -13.26
C CYS A 37 4.35 -0.39 -13.98
N SER A 38 5.03 -0.40 -15.14
CA SER A 38 5.29 0.80 -15.93
C SER A 38 3.99 1.42 -16.44
N TYR A 39 3.10 0.64 -17.04
CA TYR A 39 1.80 1.14 -17.52
C TYR A 39 0.94 1.67 -16.38
N SER A 40 0.89 0.97 -15.26
CA SER A 40 0.14 1.41 -14.08
C SER A 40 0.65 2.74 -13.53
N ASN A 41 1.97 2.91 -13.43
CA ASN A 41 2.58 4.13 -12.94
C ASN A 41 2.42 5.30 -13.93
N ILE A 42 2.55 5.06 -15.24
CA ILE A 42 2.30 6.07 -16.28
C ILE A 42 0.85 6.55 -16.23
N LEU A 43 -0.11 5.62 -16.15
CA LEU A 43 -1.54 5.97 -16.05
C LEU A 43 -1.83 6.79 -14.79
N SER A 44 -1.27 6.39 -13.66
CA SER A 44 -1.40 7.15 -12.40
C SER A 44 -0.78 8.54 -12.51
N GLY A 45 0.37 8.66 -13.17
CA GLY A 45 1.02 9.94 -13.44
C GLY A 45 0.18 10.87 -14.31
N ILE A 46 -0.41 10.35 -15.39
CA ILE A 46 -1.31 11.12 -16.27
C ILE A 46 -2.55 11.60 -15.50
N LEU A 47 -3.16 10.73 -14.69
CA LEU A 47 -4.29 11.10 -13.84
C LEU A 47 -3.90 12.17 -12.81
N GLY A 48 -2.72 12.05 -12.20
CA GLY A 48 -2.20 13.05 -11.28
C GLY A 48 -1.99 14.42 -11.94
N LEU A 49 -1.38 14.45 -13.12
CA LEU A 49 -1.24 15.69 -13.91
C LEU A 49 -2.60 16.31 -14.28
N PHE A 50 -3.57 15.49 -14.66
CA PHE A 50 -4.90 15.95 -14.97
C PHE A 50 -5.59 16.58 -13.75
N LEU A 51 -5.45 15.99 -12.56
CA LEU A 51 -5.99 16.54 -11.33
C LEU A 51 -5.32 17.86 -10.93
N ILE A 52 -4.01 18.00 -11.12
CA ILE A 52 -3.26 19.26 -10.88
C ILE A 52 -3.79 20.37 -11.80
N LEU A 53 -4.04 20.06 -13.08
CA LEU A 53 -4.57 21.04 -14.04
C LEU A 53 -5.98 21.51 -13.67
N ILE A 54 -6.83 20.63 -13.11
CA ILE A 54 -8.18 20.98 -12.66
C ILE A 54 -8.15 21.80 -11.37
N ALA A 55 -7.25 21.46 -10.44
CA ALA A 55 -7.19 22.10 -9.14
C ALA A 55 -6.73 23.57 -9.19
N GLN A 56 -6.15 24.03 -10.31
CA GLN A 56 -5.66 25.38 -10.54
C GLN A 56 -4.68 25.92 -9.48
N ASN A 57 -4.27 25.07 -8.55
CA ASN A 57 -3.27 25.41 -7.54
C ASN A 57 -1.90 25.37 -8.18
N GLY A 58 -1.11 26.41 -8.01
CA GLY A 58 0.24 26.49 -8.58
C GLY A 58 1.10 25.29 -8.15
N PHE A 59 1.85 24.74 -9.09
CA PHE A 59 2.77 23.63 -8.81
C PHE A 59 4.06 24.16 -8.20
N ASN A 60 4.21 24.02 -6.88
CA ASN A 60 5.45 24.37 -6.20
C ASN A 60 6.44 23.20 -6.28
N PHE A 61 7.43 23.35 -7.16
CA PHE A 61 8.48 22.35 -7.33
C PHE A 61 9.64 22.63 -6.38
N SER A 62 9.80 21.79 -5.35
CA SER A 62 10.95 21.83 -4.46
C SER A 62 11.76 20.53 -4.57
N LEU A 63 13.06 20.60 -4.26
CA LEU A 63 13.94 19.43 -4.26
C LEU A 63 13.45 18.38 -3.25
N SER A 64 12.96 18.84 -2.10
CA SER A 64 12.38 17.96 -1.06
C SER A 64 11.17 17.20 -1.57
N THR A 65 10.26 17.89 -2.28
CA THR A 65 9.08 17.29 -2.93
C THR A 65 9.49 16.21 -3.92
N LEU A 66 10.50 16.48 -4.76
CA LEU A 66 11.00 15.54 -5.74
C LEU A 66 11.59 14.28 -5.08
N LEU A 67 12.42 14.44 -4.06
CA LEU A 67 13.04 13.30 -3.36
C LEU A 67 12.00 12.42 -2.66
N ILE A 68 11.04 13.02 -1.94
CA ILE A 68 9.96 12.28 -1.27
C ILE A 68 9.10 11.56 -2.29
N SER A 69 8.76 12.19 -3.41
CA SER A 69 7.94 11.60 -4.46
C SER A 69 8.66 10.44 -5.16
N CYS A 70 9.95 10.56 -5.47
CA CYS A 70 10.75 9.48 -6.02
C CYS A 70 10.81 8.29 -5.07
N PHE A 71 11.09 8.54 -3.80
CA PHE A 71 11.10 7.48 -2.77
C PHE A 71 9.74 6.79 -2.67
N SER A 72 8.65 7.57 -2.60
CA SER A 72 7.28 7.05 -2.56
C SER A 72 6.96 6.17 -3.77
N GLY A 73 7.34 6.62 -4.98
CA GLY A 73 7.13 5.88 -6.22
C GLY A 73 7.88 4.55 -6.25
N ILE A 74 9.14 4.52 -5.81
CA ILE A 74 9.94 3.28 -5.71
C ILE A 74 9.29 2.31 -4.72
N MET A 75 8.87 2.80 -3.55
CA MET A 75 8.22 1.95 -2.52
C MET A 75 6.85 1.44 -2.99
N LEU A 76 6.08 2.24 -3.72
CA LEU A 76 4.81 1.82 -4.31
C LEU A 76 5.01 0.71 -5.35
N ALA A 77 6.01 0.85 -6.22
CA ALA A 77 6.36 -0.18 -7.21
C ALA A 77 6.81 -1.48 -6.52
N ALA A 78 7.65 -1.39 -5.49
CA ALA A 78 8.09 -2.53 -4.70
C ALA A 78 6.91 -3.22 -3.98
N SER A 79 6.01 -2.44 -3.37
CA SER A 79 4.80 -2.97 -2.72
C SER A 79 3.92 -3.74 -3.70
N SER A 80 3.68 -3.18 -4.90
CA SER A 80 2.92 -3.83 -5.97
C SER A 80 3.59 -5.14 -6.40
N GLY A 81 4.93 -5.14 -6.53
CA GLY A 81 5.72 -6.32 -6.87
C GLY A 81 5.59 -7.44 -5.85
N PHE A 82 5.82 -7.14 -4.61
CA PHE A 82 5.71 -8.12 -3.53
C PHE A 82 4.28 -8.65 -3.38
N SER A 83 3.27 -7.77 -3.49
CA SER A 83 1.86 -8.17 -3.43
C SER A 83 1.47 -9.11 -4.57
N LEU A 84 1.86 -8.81 -5.81
CA LEU A 84 1.59 -9.67 -6.97
C LEU A 84 2.31 -11.01 -6.85
N ALA A 85 3.58 -11.01 -6.42
CA ALA A 85 4.33 -12.23 -6.19
C ALA A 85 3.71 -13.10 -5.08
N ALA A 86 3.21 -12.47 -4.00
CA ALA A 86 2.52 -13.16 -2.92
C ALA A 86 1.16 -13.74 -3.38
N MET A 87 0.40 -13.00 -4.19
CA MET A 87 -0.88 -13.47 -4.75
C MET A 87 -0.69 -14.67 -5.69
N LYS A 88 0.44 -14.75 -6.39
CA LYS A 88 0.77 -15.88 -7.27
C LYS A 88 0.93 -17.19 -6.49
N SER A 89 1.46 -17.11 -5.27
CA SER A 89 1.68 -18.28 -4.40
C SER A 89 0.46 -18.69 -3.55
N GLY A 90 -0.70 -18.03 -3.66
CA GLY A 90 -1.94 -18.65 -3.17
C GLY A 90 -3.03 -17.78 -2.57
N THR A 91 -2.79 -16.73 -1.79
CA THR A 91 -3.88 -16.15 -1.00
C THR A 91 -4.05 -14.64 -1.22
N VAL A 92 -5.09 -14.27 -2.01
CA VAL A 92 -5.49 -12.86 -2.21
C VAL A 92 -5.87 -12.21 -0.87
N VAL A 93 -6.62 -12.94 -0.04
CA VAL A 93 -7.10 -12.41 1.25
C VAL A 93 -5.93 -12.08 2.16
N LEU A 94 -4.93 -12.96 2.25
CA LEU A 94 -3.76 -12.73 3.08
C LEU A 94 -2.88 -11.60 2.52
N SER A 95 -2.72 -11.54 1.19
CA SER A 95 -1.99 -10.44 0.54
C SER A 95 -2.67 -9.10 0.78
N SER A 96 -4.01 -9.03 0.70
CA SER A 96 -4.74 -7.80 0.96
C SER A 96 -4.66 -7.38 2.43
N LEU A 97 -4.72 -8.33 3.37
CA LEU A 97 -4.57 -8.07 4.79
C LEU A 97 -3.19 -7.48 5.10
N PHE A 98 -2.11 -8.13 4.64
CA PHE A 98 -0.75 -7.64 4.87
C PHE A 98 -0.48 -6.30 4.18
N SER A 99 -0.99 -6.09 2.98
CA SER A 99 -0.89 -4.80 2.31
C SER A 99 -1.58 -3.69 3.11
N THR A 100 -2.78 -3.96 3.65
CA THR A 100 -3.51 -3.01 4.51
C THR A 100 -2.79 -2.79 5.84
N ALA A 101 -2.12 -3.80 6.38
CA ALA A 101 -1.30 -3.71 7.58
C ALA A 101 -0.15 -2.72 7.45
N GLY A 102 0.23 -2.34 6.24
CA GLY A 102 1.21 -1.28 6.00
C GLY A 102 0.92 0.01 6.76
N ILE A 103 -0.36 0.29 7.10
CA ILE A 103 -0.76 1.44 7.92
C ILE A 103 -0.12 1.44 9.33
N LEU A 104 0.33 0.28 9.82
CA LEU A 104 1.04 0.21 11.09
C LEU A 104 2.37 0.97 11.07
N VAL A 105 3.04 1.04 9.92
CA VAL A 105 4.33 1.72 9.78
C VAL A 105 4.20 3.22 10.06
N PRO A 106 3.31 3.98 9.38
CA PRO A 106 3.11 5.39 9.70
C PRO A 106 2.51 5.61 11.10
N CYS A 107 1.69 4.69 11.62
CA CYS A 107 1.19 4.79 13.00
C CYS A 107 2.33 4.72 14.02
N ILE A 108 3.24 3.75 13.88
CA ILE A 108 4.41 3.61 14.76
C ILE A 108 5.35 4.81 14.60
N ALA A 109 5.63 5.20 13.36
CA ALA A 109 6.45 6.38 13.08
C ALA A 109 5.80 7.66 13.64
N GLY A 110 4.48 7.76 13.60
CA GLY A 110 3.70 8.86 14.19
C GLY A 110 4.01 9.07 15.66
N ILE A 111 4.12 7.97 16.43
CA ILE A 111 4.45 8.03 17.85
C ILE A 111 5.91 8.46 18.05
N PHE A 112 6.86 7.77 17.38
CA PHE A 112 8.29 7.92 17.69
C PHE A 112 8.95 9.12 17.00
N ILE A 113 8.50 9.47 15.79
CA ILE A 113 9.10 10.55 15.00
C ILE A 113 8.31 11.86 15.15
N PHE A 114 6.99 11.77 15.13
CA PHE A 114 6.12 12.95 15.12
C PHE A 114 5.49 13.25 16.48
N ASN A 115 5.83 12.47 17.54
CA ASN A 115 5.30 12.63 18.91
C ASN A 115 3.75 12.73 18.95
N GLN A 116 3.05 12.04 18.04
CA GLN A 116 1.60 12.03 17.99
C GLN A 116 1.04 10.99 18.96
N PRO A 117 0.21 11.37 19.94
CA PRO A 117 -0.38 10.40 20.86
C PRO A 117 -1.36 9.50 20.13
N MET A 118 -1.24 8.19 20.31
CA MET A 118 -2.23 7.25 19.77
C MET A 118 -3.49 7.23 20.61
N SER A 119 -4.63 7.24 19.92
CA SER A 119 -5.95 7.06 20.52
C SER A 119 -6.14 5.60 20.97
N TYR A 120 -6.96 5.37 22.02
CA TYR A 120 -7.33 4.03 22.46
C TYR A 120 -7.94 3.19 21.34
N GLY A 121 -8.73 3.81 20.45
CA GLY A 121 -9.30 3.12 19.29
C GLY A 121 -8.26 2.59 18.31
N GLN A 122 -7.15 3.29 18.12
CA GLN A 122 -6.03 2.84 17.28
C GLN A 122 -5.34 1.61 17.88
N TRP A 123 -5.12 1.59 19.20
CA TRP A 123 -4.56 0.42 19.89
C TRP A 123 -5.47 -0.81 19.77
N ILE A 124 -6.79 -0.64 19.94
CA ILE A 124 -7.77 -1.71 19.72
C ILE A 124 -7.73 -2.20 18.27
N GLY A 125 -7.65 -1.29 17.30
CA GLY A 125 -7.55 -1.63 15.88
C GLY A 125 -6.30 -2.47 15.56
N ILE A 126 -5.15 -2.12 16.14
CA ILE A 126 -3.89 -2.87 15.98
C ILE A 126 -4.04 -4.27 16.59
N ALA A 127 -4.62 -4.37 17.80
CA ALA A 127 -4.83 -5.66 18.45
C ALA A 127 -5.75 -6.56 17.61
N LEU A 128 -6.87 -6.04 17.13
CA LEU A 128 -7.80 -6.76 16.26
C LEU A 128 -7.14 -7.20 14.94
N PHE A 129 -6.25 -6.36 14.38
CA PHE A 129 -5.49 -6.73 13.20
C PHE A 129 -4.62 -7.97 13.45
N PHE A 130 -3.87 -8.02 14.56
CA PHE A 130 -3.03 -9.18 14.88
C PHE A 130 -3.85 -10.44 15.10
N VAL A 131 -5.02 -10.34 15.76
CA VAL A 131 -5.95 -11.46 15.93
C VAL A 131 -6.44 -11.96 14.56
N ALA A 132 -6.88 -11.05 13.68
CA ALA A 132 -7.33 -11.42 12.33
C ALA A 132 -6.22 -12.05 11.50
N ALA A 133 -5.00 -11.51 11.57
CA ALA A 133 -3.82 -12.07 10.88
C ALA A 133 -3.53 -13.49 11.37
N TYR A 134 -3.53 -13.71 12.68
CA TYR A 134 -3.30 -15.03 13.27
C TYR A 134 -4.32 -16.06 12.81
N LEU A 135 -5.62 -15.71 12.86
CA LEU A 135 -6.71 -16.59 12.42
C LEU A 135 -6.62 -16.91 10.92
N LEU A 136 -6.28 -15.93 10.08
CA LEU A 136 -6.14 -16.12 8.64
C LEU A 136 -4.91 -16.94 8.27
N ILE A 137 -3.79 -16.75 8.93
CA ILE A 137 -2.59 -17.58 8.71
C ILE A 137 -2.89 -19.03 9.09
N GLY A 138 -3.53 -19.25 10.23
CA GLY A 138 -3.90 -20.59 10.70
C GLY A 138 -4.87 -21.32 9.77
N SER A 139 -5.85 -20.61 9.22
CA SER A 139 -6.79 -21.18 8.23
C SER A 139 -6.14 -21.39 6.86
N SER A 140 -5.31 -20.46 6.40
CA SER A 140 -4.61 -20.55 5.12
C SER A 140 -3.60 -21.70 5.09
N ALA A 141 -2.88 -21.93 6.18
CA ALA A 141 -1.94 -23.05 6.29
C ALA A 141 -2.63 -24.43 6.19
N LYS A 142 -3.88 -24.55 6.63
CA LYS A 142 -4.69 -25.77 6.51
C LYS A 142 -5.26 -26.00 5.12
N ILE A 143 -5.60 -24.91 4.40
CA ILE A 143 -6.26 -24.97 3.08
C ILE A 143 -5.23 -25.05 1.94
N TYR A 144 -4.08 -24.40 2.09
CA TYR A 144 -3.04 -24.34 1.07
C TYR A 144 -1.79 -25.05 1.57
N SER A 145 -1.55 -26.24 1.06
CA SER A 145 -0.32 -27.03 1.30
C SER A 145 0.98 -26.34 0.79
N GLY A 146 0.87 -25.14 0.22
CA GLY A 146 1.96 -24.34 -0.36
C GLY A 146 2.32 -23.05 0.38
N PHE A 147 1.83 -22.82 1.62
CA PHE A 147 2.24 -21.65 2.41
C PHE A 147 3.70 -21.79 2.83
N SER A 148 4.60 -21.22 2.04
CA SER A 148 6.04 -21.30 2.27
C SER A 148 6.56 -20.06 3.01
N LEU A 149 7.70 -20.20 3.66
CA LEU A 149 8.43 -19.08 4.27
C LEU A 149 8.68 -17.95 3.25
N LYS A 150 8.91 -18.31 1.98
CA LYS A 150 9.06 -17.34 0.89
C LYS A 150 7.82 -16.49 0.70
N THR A 151 6.62 -17.08 0.73
CA THR A 151 5.35 -16.34 0.63
C THR A 151 5.17 -15.40 1.81
N PHE A 152 5.52 -15.85 3.01
CA PHE A 152 5.45 -15.01 4.21
C PHE A 152 6.40 -13.81 4.13
N LEU A 153 7.62 -14.00 3.68
CA LEU A 153 8.59 -12.91 3.48
C LEU A 153 8.11 -11.91 2.42
N LEU A 154 7.48 -12.38 1.34
CA LEU A 154 6.89 -11.51 0.33
C LEU A 154 5.73 -10.67 0.90
N LEU A 155 4.91 -11.25 1.76
CA LEU A 155 3.81 -10.53 2.43
C LEU A 155 4.34 -9.45 3.39
N ILE A 156 5.37 -9.77 4.16
CA ILE A 156 6.05 -8.77 5.02
C ILE A 156 6.68 -7.67 4.16
N GLY A 157 7.35 -8.03 3.07
CA GLY A 157 7.92 -7.06 2.14
C GLY A 157 6.86 -6.12 1.55
N ALA A 158 5.70 -6.65 1.16
CA ALA A 158 4.57 -5.86 0.68
C ALA A 158 4.03 -4.91 1.76
N MET A 159 3.90 -5.39 3.00
CA MET A 159 3.46 -4.60 4.16
C MET A 159 4.41 -3.43 4.43
N LEU A 160 5.71 -3.71 4.50
CA LEU A 160 6.72 -2.68 4.79
C LEU A 160 6.81 -1.66 3.65
N ALA A 161 6.85 -2.11 2.40
CA ALA A 161 6.94 -1.21 1.24
C ALA A 161 5.69 -0.32 1.13
N ASN A 162 4.48 -0.87 1.34
CA ASN A 162 3.25 -0.08 1.38
C ASN A 162 3.25 0.91 2.56
N GLY A 163 3.71 0.47 3.72
CA GLY A 163 3.83 1.32 4.90
C GLY A 163 4.82 2.48 4.71
N LEU A 164 5.97 2.22 4.07
CA LEU A 164 6.93 3.27 3.73
C LEU A 164 6.38 4.26 2.70
N THR A 165 5.54 3.81 1.76
CA THR A 165 4.81 4.71 0.85
C THR A 165 3.87 5.64 1.63
N MET A 166 3.10 5.10 2.58
CA MET A 166 2.21 5.90 3.43
C MET A 166 2.98 6.84 4.35
N LEU A 167 4.12 6.38 4.89
CA LEU A 167 5.01 7.21 5.71
C LEU A 167 5.58 8.39 4.91
N SER A 168 5.99 8.17 3.66
CA SER A 168 6.49 9.25 2.80
C SER A 168 5.43 10.30 2.51
N GLN A 169 4.16 9.89 2.36
CA GLN A 169 3.02 10.82 2.23
C GLN A 169 2.81 11.65 3.51
N GLN A 170 2.97 11.02 4.67
CA GLN A 170 2.90 11.72 5.95
C GLN A 170 4.07 12.69 6.13
N MET A 171 5.28 12.29 5.75
CA MET A 171 6.47 13.18 5.78
C MET A 171 6.28 14.37 4.84
N PHE A 172 5.62 14.19 3.71
CA PHE A 172 5.35 15.28 2.77
C PHE A 172 4.57 16.41 3.44
N THR A 173 3.51 16.09 4.19
CA THR A 173 2.71 17.08 4.93
C THR A 173 3.48 17.83 6.02
N PHE A 174 4.56 17.24 6.55
CA PHE A 174 5.40 17.91 7.56
C PHE A 174 6.56 18.72 6.94
N CYS A 175 7.11 18.26 5.82
CA CYS A 175 8.26 18.91 5.17
C CYS A 175 7.85 20.03 4.21
N VAL A 176 6.60 20.07 3.78
CA VAL A 176 6.03 21.07 2.86
C VAL A 176 4.76 21.65 3.49
N PRO A 177 4.90 22.41 4.60
CA PRO A 177 3.74 22.94 5.33
C PRO A 177 2.95 24.02 4.55
N ASP A 178 3.56 24.63 3.55
CA ASP A 178 2.96 25.71 2.74
C ASP A 178 2.43 25.17 1.38
N GLY A 179 2.07 23.91 1.33
CA GLY A 179 1.42 23.30 0.16
C GLY A 179 -0.05 23.70 0.03
N ASP A 180 -0.36 25.01 0.18
CA ASP A 180 -1.65 25.60 -0.15
C ASP A 180 -1.78 25.85 -1.65
#